data_701ee363c47da9001e96d3a62df94d2d
#
_entry.id   701ee363c47da9001e96d3a62df94d2d
#
_cell.length_a   1.000
_cell.length_b   1.000
_cell.length_c   1.000
_cell.angle_alpha   90.00
_cell.angle_beta   90.00
_cell.angle_gamma   90.00
#
_symmetry.space_group_name_H-M   'P 1'
#
loop_
_entity.id
_entity.type
_entity.pdbx_description
1 polymer ?
#
loop_
_entity_poly.entity_id
_entity_poly.type
_entity_poly.pdbx_seq_one_letter_code
_entity_poly.pdbx_strand_id
1 'polypeptide(L)'
;MPHLQTRVAFLPFGPKLLKSLKPRPWVLLPRTLGEHLRKRRLESGLLQRDLRVRFKLEKETYANWEKDRCYPAMKHWPGIIEFLGFDPNPEPSTFGERLIACRRRKGLSRKILAATLAVDEGTLWCWEIGRRKPENQKHVDVIRRLKLI
;
A
#
# COMPACT_ATOMS: atom_id res chain seq x y z
N MET A 1 -29.39 -66.79 -5.80
CA MET A 1 -28.66 -65.53 -6.11
C MET A 1 -28.91 -64.54 -5.01
N PRO A 2 -27.98 -64.28 -4.06
CA PRO A 2 -28.22 -63.29 -3.03
C PRO A 2 -27.89 -61.88 -3.59
N HIS A 3 -28.87 -61.00 -3.45
CA HIS A 3 -28.74 -59.57 -3.74
C HIS A 3 -27.77 -58.95 -2.76
N LEU A 4 -26.61 -58.53 -3.26
CA LEU A 4 -25.70 -57.62 -2.57
C LEU A 4 -26.36 -56.24 -2.44
N GLN A 5 -27.02 -56.00 -1.29
CA GLN A 5 -27.41 -54.65 -0.90
C GLN A 5 -26.15 -53.90 -0.49
N THR A 6 -25.64 -53.09 -1.37
CA THR A 6 -24.62 -52.11 -1.06
C THR A 6 -25.21 -51.12 -0.07
N ARG A 7 -24.95 -51.32 1.24
CA ARG A 7 -25.21 -50.31 2.27
C ARG A 7 -24.26 -49.14 2.00
N VAL A 8 -24.77 -48.12 1.34
CA VAL A 8 -24.09 -46.81 1.33
C VAL A 8 -24.12 -46.32 2.77
N ALA A 9 -22.96 -46.31 3.41
CA ALA A 9 -22.82 -45.73 4.73
C ALA A 9 -23.09 -44.21 4.55
N PHE A 10 -24.25 -43.78 5.04
CA PHE A 10 -24.54 -42.36 5.14
C PHE A 10 -23.63 -41.78 6.21
N LEU A 11 -22.54 -41.17 5.80
CA LEU A 11 -21.71 -40.37 6.70
C LEU A 11 -22.56 -39.19 7.17
N PRO A 12 -22.70 -38.95 8.48
CA PRO A 12 -23.51 -37.87 9.04
C PRO A 12 -22.99 -36.45 8.71
N PHE A 13 -21.84 -36.37 8.11
CA PHE A 13 -21.33 -35.20 7.46
C PHE A 13 -21.34 -35.46 5.96
N GLY A 14 -22.49 -35.23 5.33
CA GLY A 14 -22.49 -35.02 3.88
C GLY A 14 -21.39 -34.02 3.53
N PRO A 15 -20.74 -34.11 2.34
CA PRO A 15 -19.74 -33.15 1.97
C PRO A 15 -20.43 -31.80 2.15
N LYS A 16 -20.06 -31.05 3.20
CA LYS A 16 -20.25 -29.62 3.17
C LYS A 16 -19.57 -29.23 1.88
N LEU A 17 -20.37 -29.04 0.84
CA LEU A 17 -19.92 -28.31 -0.33
C LEU A 17 -19.41 -27.01 0.28
N LEU A 18 -18.13 -26.98 0.60
CA LEU A 18 -17.46 -25.73 0.81
C LEU A 18 -17.83 -25.00 -0.45
N LYS A 19 -18.82 -24.09 -0.39
CA LYS A 19 -19.08 -23.16 -1.45
C LYS A 19 -17.73 -22.55 -1.67
N SER A 20 -17.00 -23.15 -2.57
CA SER A 20 -15.68 -22.72 -2.99
C SER A 20 -15.85 -21.23 -3.07
N LEU A 21 -15.18 -20.52 -2.21
CA LEU A 21 -15.17 -19.08 -2.26
C LEU A 21 -15.03 -18.81 -3.72
N LYS A 22 -16.13 -18.34 -4.38
CA LYS A 22 -16.07 -17.97 -5.80
C LYS A 22 -14.76 -17.26 -5.93
N PRO A 23 -13.82 -17.69 -6.78
CA PRO A 23 -12.55 -17.01 -6.85
C PRO A 23 -12.90 -15.55 -7.05
N ARG A 24 -12.77 -14.77 -5.98
CA ARG A 24 -13.03 -13.33 -6.07
C ARG A 24 -12.17 -12.90 -7.22
N PRO A 25 -12.67 -12.13 -8.20
CA PRO A 25 -11.94 -11.86 -9.41
C PRO A 25 -10.51 -11.51 -9.01
N TRP A 26 -9.62 -12.45 -9.30
CA TRP A 26 -8.20 -12.31 -8.98
C TRP A 26 -7.72 -11.13 -9.80
N VAL A 27 -7.30 -10.08 -9.15
CA VAL A 27 -6.73 -8.94 -9.86
C VAL A 27 -5.39 -9.38 -10.43
N LEU A 28 -5.41 -9.92 -11.64
CA LEU A 28 -4.21 -10.43 -12.32
C LEU A 28 -3.18 -9.31 -12.50
N LEU A 29 -3.65 -8.14 -12.90
CA LEU A 29 -2.82 -6.95 -13.14
C LEU A 29 -3.38 -5.76 -12.35
N PRO A 30 -2.93 -5.55 -11.11
CA PRO A 30 -3.38 -4.42 -10.32
C PRO A 30 -2.91 -3.11 -10.94
N ARG A 31 -3.80 -2.13 -11.00
CA ARG A 31 -3.55 -0.79 -11.56
C ARG A 31 -3.56 0.29 -10.49
N THR A 32 -4.27 0.04 -9.40
CA THR A 32 -4.40 0.99 -8.29
C THR A 32 -3.68 0.50 -7.05
N LEU A 33 -3.41 1.40 -6.11
CA LEU A 33 -2.82 1.05 -4.82
C LEU A 33 -3.70 0.03 -4.08
N GLY A 34 -5.02 0.25 -4.07
CA GLY A 34 -5.96 -0.65 -3.40
C GLY A 34 -5.94 -2.06 -3.97
N GLU A 35 -5.87 -2.18 -5.30
CA GLU A 35 -5.74 -3.47 -5.97
C GLU A 35 -4.42 -4.18 -5.65
N HIS A 36 -3.29 -3.46 -5.58
CA HIS A 36 -2.00 -4.00 -5.16
C HIS A 36 -2.07 -4.51 -3.72
N LEU A 37 -2.61 -3.72 -2.80
CA LEU A 37 -2.77 -4.09 -1.39
C LEU A 37 -3.66 -5.33 -1.24
N ARG A 38 -4.80 -5.35 -1.92
CA ARG A 38 -5.74 -6.48 -1.90
C ARG A 38 -5.10 -7.75 -2.45
N LYS A 39 -4.43 -7.66 -3.61
CA LYS A 39 -3.74 -8.79 -4.23
C LYS A 39 -2.70 -9.37 -3.26
N ARG A 40 -1.79 -8.54 -2.77
CA ARG A 40 -0.73 -8.97 -1.86
C ARG A 40 -1.27 -9.59 -0.58
N ARG A 41 -2.33 -9.01 -0.01
CA ARG A 41 -2.99 -9.58 1.17
C ARG A 41 -3.55 -10.97 0.92
N LEU A 42 -4.25 -11.15 -0.20
CA LEU A 42 -4.84 -12.44 -0.56
C LEU A 42 -3.77 -13.50 -0.83
N GLU A 43 -2.68 -13.14 -1.52
CA GLU A 43 -1.52 -14.01 -1.76
C GLU A 43 -0.83 -14.43 -0.45
N SER A 44 -0.82 -13.53 0.53
CA SER A 44 -0.26 -13.80 1.86
C SER A 44 -1.22 -14.55 2.80
N GLY A 45 -2.45 -14.87 2.37
CA GLY A 45 -3.47 -15.53 3.19
C GLY A 45 -3.98 -14.69 4.36
N LEU A 46 -3.76 -13.37 4.36
CA LEU A 46 -4.10 -12.47 5.45
C LEU A 46 -5.52 -11.94 5.34
N LEU A 47 -6.13 -11.66 6.49
CA LEU A 47 -7.41 -10.96 6.58
C LEU A 47 -7.19 -9.44 6.68
N GLN A 48 -8.20 -8.66 6.31
CA GLN A 48 -8.14 -7.19 6.44
C GLN A 48 -7.87 -6.73 7.88
N ARG A 49 -8.40 -7.46 8.87
CA ARG A 49 -8.14 -7.18 10.29
C ARG A 49 -6.66 -7.31 10.66
N ASP A 50 -5.94 -8.25 10.05
CA ASP A 50 -4.54 -8.50 10.37
C ASP A 50 -3.67 -7.32 9.90
N LEU A 51 -3.96 -6.80 8.71
CA LEU A 51 -3.29 -5.62 8.18
C LEU A 51 -3.70 -4.33 8.88
N ARG A 52 -4.96 -4.23 9.33
CA ARG A 52 -5.39 -3.14 10.19
C ARG A 52 -4.53 -3.06 11.46
N VAL A 53 -4.30 -4.19 12.12
CA VAL A 53 -3.44 -4.26 13.32
C VAL A 53 -2.00 -3.92 12.96
N ARG A 54 -1.45 -4.52 11.90
CA ARG A 54 -0.08 -4.26 11.45
C ARG A 54 0.19 -2.78 11.19
N PHE A 55 -0.73 -2.10 10.52
CA PHE A 55 -0.60 -0.68 10.21
C PHE A 55 -1.12 0.27 11.29
N LYS A 56 -1.63 -0.25 12.41
CA LYS A 56 -2.24 0.51 13.52
C LYS A 56 -3.33 1.47 13.01
N LEU A 57 -4.29 0.92 12.27
CA LEU A 57 -5.36 1.67 11.63
C LEU A 57 -6.67 1.56 12.39
N GLU A 58 -7.48 2.61 12.26
CA GLU A 58 -8.87 2.62 12.68
C GLU A 58 -9.71 1.61 11.87
N LYS A 59 -10.86 1.23 12.44
CA LYS A 59 -11.82 0.33 11.81
C LYS A 59 -12.14 0.84 10.39
N GLU A 60 -12.15 -0.06 9.44
CA GLU A 60 -12.47 0.17 8.02
C GLU A 60 -11.45 0.95 7.19
N THR A 61 -10.47 1.61 7.80
CA THR A 61 -9.46 2.39 7.04
C THR A 61 -8.73 1.53 6.01
N TYR A 62 -8.29 0.32 6.40
CA TYR A 62 -7.63 -0.59 5.47
C TYR A 62 -8.56 -1.05 4.34
N ALA A 63 -9.83 -1.35 4.68
CA ALA A 63 -10.83 -1.73 3.68
C ALA A 63 -11.13 -0.58 2.69
N ASN A 64 -11.07 0.67 3.15
CA ASN A 64 -11.21 1.84 2.30
C ASN A 64 -9.99 2.04 1.39
N TRP A 65 -8.77 1.71 1.85
CA TRP A 65 -7.58 1.69 0.98
C TRP A 65 -7.73 0.66 -0.15
N GLU A 66 -8.16 -0.57 0.17
CA GLU A 66 -8.38 -1.62 -0.85
C GLU A 66 -9.47 -1.29 -1.88
N LYS A 67 -10.36 -0.36 -1.54
CA LYS A 67 -11.46 0.11 -2.41
C LYS A 67 -11.14 1.44 -3.09
N ASP A 68 -9.93 1.96 -2.91
CA ASP A 68 -9.50 3.29 -3.40
C ASP A 68 -10.41 4.44 -2.97
N ARG A 69 -11.12 4.29 -1.82
CA ARG A 69 -12.01 5.33 -1.28
C ARG A 69 -11.25 6.42 -0.56
N CYS A 70 -10.09 6.12 -0.01
CA CYS A 70 -9.19 7.08 0.59
C CYS A 70 -7.73 6.67 0.37
N TYR A 71 -6.84 7.66 0.37
CA TYR A 71 -5.42 7.46 0.16
C TYR A 71 -4.68 7.40 1.50
N PRO A 72 -3.69 6.52 1.67
CA PRO A 72 -2.91 6.45 2.91
C PRO A 72 -2.17 7.75 3.21
N ALA A 73 -2.19 8.17 4.49
CA ALA A 73 -1.33 9.25 4.94
C ALA A 73 0.15 8.86 4.82
N MET A 74 1.04 9.85 4.62
CA MET A 74 2.47 9.61 4.37
C MET A 74 3.14 8.70 5.40
N LYS A 75 2.76 8.81 6.66
CA LYS A 75 3.30 7.97 7.76
C LYS A 75 3.14 6.46 7.56
N HIS A 76 2.17 6.04 6.76
CA HIS A 76 1.90 4.61 6.52
C HIS A 76 2.65 4.04 5.31
N TRP A 77 3.20 4.90 4.46
CA TRP A 77 3.85 4.49 3.22
C TRP A 77 5.06 3.58 3.39
N PRO A 78 5.98 3.81 4.36
CA PRO A 78 7.09 2.88 4.57
C PRO A 78 6.61 1.44 4.80
N GLY A 79 5.61 1.25 5.66
CA GLY A 79 5.02 -0.06 5.91
C GLY A 79 4.28 -0.65 4.70
N ILE A 80 3.64 0.20 3.89
CA ILE A 80 2.98 -0.23 2.65
C ILE A 80 4.00 -0.73 1.63
N ILE A 81 5.07 0.02 1.40
CA ILE A 81 6.16 -0.36 0.50
C ILE A 81 6.82 -1.66 0.97
N GLU A 82 7.10 -1.77 2.27
CA GLU A 82 7.62 -3.00 2.88
C GLU A 82 6.68 -4.20 2.67
N PHE A 83 5.38 -4.00 2.86
CA PHE A 83 4.38 -5.06 2.68
C PHE A 83 4.25 -5.49 1.23
N LEU A 84 4.25 -4.56 0.29
CA LEU A 84 4.17 -4.86 -1.14
C LEU A 84 5.49 -5.43 -1.68
N GLY A 85 6.63 -5.00 -1.13
CA GLY A 85 7.98 -5.30 -1.62
C GLY A 85 8.47 -4.33 -2.70
N PHE A 86 7.67 -3.34 -3.10
CA PHE A 86 7.99 -2.32 -4.09
C PHE A 86 7.14 -1.06 -3.89
N ASP A 87 7.53 0.06 -4.49
CA ASP A 87 6.72 1.29 -4.54
C ASP A 87 5.74 1.18 -5.73
N PRO A 88 4.41 1.13 -5.48
CA PRO A 88 3.42 0.98 -6.54
C PRO A 88 3.21 2.24 -7.40
N ASN A 89 3.89 3.33 -7.06
CA ASN A 89 3.80 4.56 -7.84
C ASN A 89 4.80 4.53 -9.01
N PRO A 90 4.54 5.29 -10.08
CA PRO A 90 5.47 5.39 -11.20
C PRO A 90 6.86 5.85 -10.76
N GLU A 91 7.90 5.41 -11.49
CA GLU A 91 9.25 5.87 -11.27
C GLU A 91 9.33 7.40 -11.46
N PRO A 92 9.91 8.12 -10.49
CA PRO A 92 9.96 9.56 -10.53
C PRO A 92 10.92 10.06 -11.61
N SER A 93 10.44 10.88 -12.52
CA SER A 93 11.19 11.47 -13.63
C SER A 93 11.74 12.87 -13.30
N THR A 94 10.96 13.66 -12.58
CA THR A 94 11.31 15.03 -12.23
C THR A 94 11.93 15.16 -10.84
N PHE A 95 12.57 16.29 -10.57
CA PHE A 95 13.08 16.60 -9.23
C PHE A 95 11.99 16.57 -8.17
N GLY A 96 10.83 17.19 -8.44
CA GLY A 96 9.71 17.23 -7.52
C GLY A 96 9.14 15.84 -7.22
N GLU A 97 8.99 15.01 -8.25
CA GLU A 97 8.54 13.62 -8.07
C GLU A 97 9.53 12.80 -7.26
N ARG A 98 10.85 12.97 -7.46
CA ARG A 98 11.87 12.31 -6.63
C ARG A 98 11.76 12.75 -5.17
N LEU A 99 11.50 14.02 -4.94
CA LEU A 99 11.31 14.56 -3.59
C LEU A 99 10.08 13.96 -2.91
N ILE A 100 8.96 13.86 -3.62
CA ILE A 100 7.73 13.21 -3.14
C ILE A 100 7.98 11.72 -2.87
N ALA A 101 8.61 11.00 -3.80
CA ALA A 101 8.89 9.57 -3.67
C ALA A 101 9.77 9.29 -2.44
N CYS A 102 10.76 10.12 -2.21
CA CYS A 102 11.64 9.97 -1.08
C CYS A 102 10.95 10.29 0.25
N ARG A 103 10.12 11.35 0.28
CA ARG A 103 9.29 11.69 1.43
C ARG A 103 8.33 10.54 1.77
N ARG A 104 7.75 9.90 0.74
CA ARG A 104 6.90 8.72 0.86
C ARG A 104 7.65 7.54 1.48
N ARG A 105 8.82 7.17 0.93
CA ARG A 105 9.66 6.08 1.46
C ARG A 105 10.06 6.29 2.92
N LYS A 106 10.22 7.54 3.35
CA LYS A 106 10.57 7.89 4.74
C LYS A 106 9.35 8.14 5.65
N GLY A 107 8.14 8.15 5.09
CA GLY A 107 6.91 8.43 5.84
C GLY A 107 6.79 9.88 6.34
N LEU A 108 7.51 10.82 5.72
CA LEU A 108 7.56 12.21 6.17
C LEU A 108 6.39 13.02 5.62
N SER A 109 5.69 13.75 6.51
CA SER A 109 4.75 14.77 6.06
C SER A 109 5.50 15.94 5.41
N ARG A 110 4.81 16.77 4.60
CA ARG A 110 5.43 17.97 4.01
C ARG A 110 5.94 18.90 5.10
N LYS A 111 5.15 19.10 6.15
CA LYS A 111 5.53 19.91 7.30
C LYS A 111 6.84 19.47 7.95
N ILE A 112 7.01 18.16 8.18
CA ILE A 112 8.23 17.61 8.80
C ILE A 112 9.43 17.80 7.87
N LEU A 113 9.29 17.48 6.58
CA LEU A 113 10.40 17.65 5.64
C LEU A 113 10.77 19.12 5.45
N ALA A 114 9.80 20.03 5.37
CA ALA A 114 10.04 21.47 5.27
C ALA A 114 10.84 21.98 6.48
N ALA A 115 10.45 21.58 7.69
CA ALA A 115 11.21 21.90 8.89
C ALA A 115 12.63 21.36 8.85
N THR A 116 12.84 20.12 8.37
CA THR A 116 14.19 19.51 8.23
C THR A 116 15.06 20.27 7.24
N LEU A 117 14.45 20.81 6.18
CA LEU A 117 15.15 21.59 5.16
C LEU A 117 15.28 23.08 5.52
N ALA A 118 14.72 23.50 6.67
CA ALA A 118 14.66 24.91 7.09
C ALA A 118 13.98 25.82 6.03
N VAL A 119 12.90 25.34 5.43
CA VAL A 119 12.06 26.08 4.49
C VAL A 119 10.62 26.04 4.95
N ASP A 120 9.79 26.95 4.44
CA ASP A 120 8.35 26.90 4.67
C ASP A 120 7.70 25.79 3.83
N GLU A 121 6.52 25.35 4.26
CA GLU A 121 5.80 24.24 3.62
C GLU A 121 5.33 24.60 2.20
N GLY A 122 5.03 25.87 1.93
CA GLY A 122 4.66 26.36 0.61
C GLY A 122 5.83 26.32 -0.37
N THR A 123 7.03 26.68 0.07
CA THR A 123 8.26 26.57 -0.73
C THR A 123 8.51 25.10 -1.11
N LEU A 124 8.42 24.18 -0.15
CA LEU A 124 8.57 22.75 -0.42
C LEU A 124 7.51 22.26 -1.41
N TRP A 125 6.26 22.69 -1.25
CA TRP A 125 5.20 22.36 -2.19
C TRP A 125 5.50 22.86 -3.61
N CYS A 126 6.01 24.09 -3.75
CA CYS A 126 6.43 24.63 -5.05
C CYS A 126 7.52 23.79 -5.71
N TRP A 127 8.45 23.23 -4.93
CA TRP A 127 9.47 22.31 -5.44
C TRP A 127 8.87 20.96 -5.87
N GLU A 128 7.94 20.42 -5.08
CA GLU A 128 7.26 19.17 -5.38
C GLU A 128 6.46 19.21 -6.69
N ILE A 129 5.78 20.35 -6.98
CA ILE A 129 5.01 20.51 -8.21
C ILE A 129 5.82 21.11 -9.38
N GLY A 130 7.13 21.35 -9.19
CA GLY A 130 8.02 21.84 -10.23
C GLY A 130 7.87 23.32 -10.58
N ARG A 131 7.13 24.12 -9.78
CA ARG A 131 6.99 25.58 -9.98
C ARG A 131 8.30 26.32 -9.72
N ARG A 132 9.10 25.83 -8.77
CA ARG A 132 10.41 26.38 -8.41
C ARG A 132 11.38 25.25 -8.17
N LYS A 133 12.65 25.53 -8.25
CA LYS A 133 13.76 24.64 -7.85
C LYS A 133 14.48 25.25 -6.66
N PRO A 134 15.16 24.45 -5.82
CA PRO A 134 16.01 25.00 -4.78
C PRO A 134 17.20 25.72 -5.42
N GLU A 135 17.27 27.03 -5.25
CA GLU A 135 18.36 27.88 -5.77
C GLU A 135 19.55 27.90 -4.81
N ASN A 136 19.28 27.72 -3.52
CA ASN A 136 20.31 27.74 -2.49
C ASN A 136 21.03 26.39 -2.43
N GLN A 137 22.37 26.43 -2.63
CA GLN A 137 23.23 25.24 -2.59
C GLN A 137 23.08 24.47 -1.26
N LYS A 138 22.87 25.17 -0.13
CA LYS A 138 22.64 24.53 1.17
C LYS A 138 21.42 23.60 1.14
N HIS A 139 20.32 23.99 0.50
CA HIS A 139 19.13 23.15 0.38
C HIS A 139 19.42 21.91 -0.49
N VAL A 140 20.16 22.08 -1.58
CA VAL A 140 20.56 20.97 -2.46
C VAL A 140 21.45 19.98 -1.69
N ASP A 141 22.38 20.46 -0.89
CA ASP A 141 23.29 19.61 -0.12
C ASP A 141 22.54 18.85 0.99
N VAL A 142 21.59 19.49 1.68
CA VAL A 142 20.76 18.81 2.67
C VAL A 142 19.88 17.75 2.00
N ILE A 143 19.30 18.05 0.86
CA ILE A 143 18.50 17.10 0.07
C ILE A 143 19.36 15.89 -0.32
N ARG A 144 20.61 16.08 -0.77
CA ARG A 144 21.55 14.99 -1.06
C ARG A 144 21.92 14.19 0.17
N ARG A 145 22.29 14.86 1.29
CA ARG A 145 22.65 14.17 2.56
C ARG A 145 21.54 13.30 3.06
N LEU A 146 20.30 13.72 2.92
CA LEU A 146 19.12 12.94 3.30
C LEU A 146 18.82 11.81 2.31
N LYS A 147 19.64 11.63 1.25
CA LYS A 147 19.37 10.68 0.15
C LYS A 147 17.95 10.85 -0.38
N LEU A 148 17.55 12.08 -0.58
CA LEU A 148 16.22 12.44 -1.04
C LEU A 148 16.14 12.48 -2.59
N ILE A 149 17.28 12.51 -3.25
CA ILE A 149 17.41 12.47 -4.73
C ILE A 149 18.65 11.67 -5.11
#